data_40ae80aeeee7f9e2c220a8c27652ee3d
#
_entry.id   40ae80aeeee7f9e2c220a8c27652ee3d
#
_cell.length_a   1.000
_cell.length_b   1.000
_cell.length_c   1.000
_cell.angle_alpha   90.00
_cell.angle_beta   90.00
_cell.angle_gamma   90.00
#
_symmetry.space_group_name_H-M   'P 1'
#
loop_
_entity.id
_entity.type
_entity.pdbx_description
1 polymer ?
#
loop_
_entity_poly.entity_id
_entity_poly.type
_entity_poly.pdbx_seq_one_letter_code
_entity_poly.pdbx_strand_id
1 'polypeptide(L)'
;MRTELNNNATLLLKDGNVAHVNNIIGSGGQGFVYSVTVDGEEYALKWYKQNPGNVFYENLQKNAEDGAPSSSFLWPKAVTKVRYGSFGYIMPLKPEGYYEFSQYRLAKVRFSSFRAILNAAIDLCEAFRLLHAKGLSFQDLNDGGFFIHPDTGHLLICDCDNVFPHGESSGVLGKARYIAPEIVLGKNMPNSYSDRFSMTVILFMLFCIDHPFEGMNVVRYPCMTEEIERRLFGEQLCFMYDDADTRNRPVRGIHSNAITMWNLLPDVLKDSFKQEFAKAKLDAPETRMTEMQWIDVFTGIRDSLVKCPLCGDESFFRRTGVVCINRNCRGTSTAEMWMETESRSIPLFNNNILRMGKSDAVTGRVALKPGGNNILLVQNLTTHDWRVITPSNKSVTVAPRGFFPVKEGMKVEITDNKSTITYTITK
;
A
#
# COMPACT_ATOMS: atom_id res chain seq x y z
N MET A 1 -19.69 28.15 21.13
CA MET A 1 -19.85 27.11 22.17
C MET A 1 -18.58 26.27 22.19
N ARG A 2 -18.05 25.91 23.37
CA ARG A 2 -16.92 24.94 23.45
C ARG A 2 -17.42 23.57 23.01
N THR A 3 -16.94 23.07 21.88
CA THR A 3 -17.26 21.74 21.36
C THR A 3 -16.32 20.65 21.91
N GLU A 4 -15.34 21.03 22.71
CA GLU A 4 -14.38 20.14 23.36
C GLU A 4 -15.03 19.46 24.59
N LEU A 5 -14.86 18.15 24.68
CA LEU A 5 -15.35 17.36 25.80
C LEU A 5 -14.42 17.50 27.01
N ASN A 6 -14.99 17.60 28.20
CA ASN A 6 -14.22 17.56 29.44
C ASN A 6 -13.73 16.12 29.71
N ASN A 7 -12.60 15.99 30.37
CA ASN A 7 -12.16 14.72 30.95
C ASN A 7 -13.25 14.20 31.91
N ASN A 8 -13.47 12.91 31.92
CA ASN A 8 -14.54 12.19 32.63
C ASN A 8 -15.98 12.47 32.11
N ALA A 9 -16.12 13.14 30.94
CA ALA A 9 -17.42 13.24 30.31
C ALA A 9 -17.95 11.85 29.94
N THR A 10 -19.26 11.67 30.05
CA THR A 10 -19.95 10.42 29.76
C THR A 10 -20.81 10.61 28.52
N LEU A 11 -20.66 9.76 27.52
CA LEU A 11 -21.40 9.78 26.29
C LEU A 11 -22.20 8.48 26.12
N LEU A 12 -23.48 8.62 25.79
CA LEU A 12 -24.31 7.46 25.47
C LEU A 12 -24.14 7.10 24.00
N LEU A 13 -23.82 5.85 23.72
CA LEU A 13 -23.72 5.28 22.38
C LEU A 13 -25.11 4.85 21.88
N LYS A 14 -25.25 4.67 20.57
CA LYS A 14 -26.51 4.22 19.95
C LYS A 14 -26.88 2.79 20.30
N ASP A 15 -25.91 1.92 20.52
CA ASP A 15 -26.08 0.53 20.97
C ASP A 15 -26.51 0.40 22.45
N GLY A 16 -26.57 1.52 23.18
CA GLY A 16 -26.96 1.58 24.59
C GLY A 16 -25.78 1.60 25.57
N ASN A 17 -24.56 1.34 25.09
CA ASN A 17 -23.35 1.40 25.91
C ASN A 17 -22.98 2.84 26.26
N VAL A 18 -22.08 2.98 27.25
CA VAL A 18 -21.62 4.27 27.76
C VAL A 18 -20.10 4.40 27.56
N ALA A 19 -19.69 5.45 26.87
CA ALA A 19 -18.29 5.80 26.71
C ALA A 19 -17.85 6.84 27.75
N HIS A 20 -16.84 6.54 28.53
CA HIS A 20 -16.20 7.43 29.50
C HIS A 20 -14.97 8.07 28.86
N VAL A 21 -14.98 9.40 28.74
CA VAL A 21 -13.88 10.15 28.13
C VAL A 21 -12.70 10.23 29.10
N ASN A 22 -11.54 9.76 28.66
CA ASN A 22 -10.31 9.82 29.44
C ASN A 22 -9.50 11.09 29.08
N ASN A 23 -8.63 10.98 28.08
CA ASN A 23 -7.72 12.05 27.66
C ASN A 23 -7.84 12.35 26.17
N ILE A 24 -7.54 13.60 25.81
CA ILE A 24 -7.36 13.96 24.40
C ILE A 24 -6.05 13.34 23.89
N ILE A 25 -6.12 12.65 22.75
CA ILE A 25 -4.98 11.99 22.09
C ILE A 25 -4.66 12.57 20.72
N GLY A 26 -5.57 13.41 20.18
CA GLY A 26 -5.36 14.08 18.91
C GLY A 26 -6.36 15.21 18.67
N SER A 27 -6.01 16.12 17.76
CA SER A 27 -6.89 17.20 17.29
C SER A 27 -6.61 17.50 15.83
N GLY A 28 -7.65 17.55 15.01
CA GLY A 28 -7.60 17.87 13.59
C GLY A 28 -8.61 18.96 13.20
N GLY A 29 -8.72 19.23 11.91
CA GLY A 29 -9.64 20.23 11.37
C GLY A 29 -11.11 19.92 11.72
N GLN A 30 -11.54 18.69 11.53
CA GLN A 30 -12.94 18.25 11.69
C GLN A 30 -13.31 17.94 13.14
N GLY A 31 -12.35 17.51 14.00
CA GLY A 31 -12.71 17.00 15.33
C GLY A 31 -11.54 16.87 16.29
N PHE A 32 -11.88 16.39 17.47
CA PHE A 32 -10.95 15.95 18.50
C PHE A 32 -10.97 14.44 18.60
N VAL A 33 -9.84 13.84 18.91
CA VAL A 33 -9.74 12.40 19.18
C VAL A 33 -9.39 12.22 20.67
N TYR A 34 -10.19 11.43 21.36
CA TYR A 34 -10.04 11.11 22.77
C TYR A 34 -9.77 9.61 22.95
N SER A 35 -9.03 9.24 23.96
CA SER A 35 -9.08 7.91 24.54
C SER A 35 -10.35 7.81 25.38
N VAL A 36 -11.10 6.73 25.24
CA VAL A 36 -12.33 6.47 25.99
C VAL A 36 -12.36 5.02 26.47
N THR A 37 -13.09 4.77 27.57
CA THR A 37 -13.35 3.43 28.08
C THR A 37 -14.82 3.08 27.90
N VAL A 38 -15.09 1.91 27.31
CA VAL A 38 -16.43 1.33 27.14
C VAL A 38 -16.39 -0.10 27.65
N ASP A 39 -17.23 -0.45 28.61
CA ASP A 39 -17.27 -1.79 29.24
C ASP A 39 -15.91 -2.33 29.72
N GLY A 40 -15.03 -1.42 30.17
CA GLY A 40 -13.69 -1.77 30.66
C GLY A 40 -12.61 -1.87 29.56
N GLU A 41 -12.98 -1.73 28.30
CA GLU A 41 -12.06 -1.75 27.15
C GLU A 41 -11.76 -0.34 26.62
N GLU A 42 -10.53 -0.12 26.12
CA GLU A 42 -10.10 1.18 25.58
C GLU A 42 -10.38 1.31 24.08
N TYR A 43 -10.89 2.48 23.70
CA TYR A 43 -11.18 2.88 22.30
C TYR A 43 -10.69 4.30 22.05
N ALA A 44 -10.58 4.66 20.78
CA ALA A 44 -10.50 6.05 20.34
C ALA A 44 -11.91 6.58 20.02
N LEU A 45 -12.20 7.81 20.46
CA LEU A 45 -13.42 8.53 20.10
C LEU A 45 -13.05 9.73 19.23
N LYS A 46 -13.51 9.77 17.97
CA LYS A 46 -13.48 10.99 17.15
C LYS A 46 -14.75 11.77 17.42
N TRP A 47 -14.61 12.98 17.97
CA TRP A 47 -15.69 13.88 18.31
C TRP A 47 -15.68 15.10 17.39
N TYR A 48 -16.75 15.37 16.65
CA TYR A 48 -16.78 16.43 15.67
C TYR A 48 -16.90 17.82 16.32
N LYS A 49 -16.14 18.80 15.81
CA LYS A 49 -16.20 20.21 16.21
C LYS A 49 -17.51 20.87 15.74
N GLN A 50 -18.00 20.45 14.59
CA GLN A 50 -19.26 20.87 14.00
C GLN A 50 -20.01 19.61 13.55
N ASN A 51 -21.32 19.62 13.68
CA ASN A 51 -22.16 18.51 13.24
C ASN A 51 -22.14 18.44 11.70
N PRO A 52 -21.65 17.36 11.10
CA PRO A 52 -21.59 17.22 9.64
C PRO A 52 -22.95 16.93 8.98
N GLY A 53 -24.02 16.79 9.77
CA GLY A 53 -25.37 16.60 9.27
C GLY A 53 -25.92 15.18 9.39
N ASN A 54 -27.22 15.03 9.14
CA ASN A 54 -27.94 13.78 9.38
C ASN A 54 -27.54 12.69 8.39
N VAL A 55 -27.34 13.01 7.11
CA VAL A 55 -26.93 12.04 6.09
C VAL A 55 -25.59 11.39 6.47
N PHE A 56 -24.65 12.21 6.92
CA PHE A 56 -23.35 11.72 7.40
C PHE A 56 -23.51 10.85 8.66
N TYR A 57 -24.34 11.27 9.60
CA TYR A 57 -24.60 10.52 10.83
C TYR A 57 -25.21 9.14 10.55
N GLU A 58 -26.22 9.07 9.69
CA GLU A 58 -26.90 7.83 9.30
C GLU A 58 -25.96 6.88 8.54
N ASN A 59 -25.15 7.40 7.62
CA ASN A 59 -24.14 6.62 6.90
C ASN A 59 -23.08 6.06 7.87
N LEU A 60 -22.59 6.88 8.80
CA LEU A 60 -21.61 6.44 9.80
C LEU A 60 -22.18 5.36 10.72
N GLN A 61 -23.46 5.48 11.12
CA GLN A 61 -24.16 4.47 11.89
C GLN A 61 -24.27 3.16 11.11
N LYS A 62 -24.68 3.21 9.84
CA LYS A 62 -24.76 2.05 8.96
C LYS A 62 -23.40 1.38 8.80
N ASN A 63 -22.34 2.15 8.56
CA ASN A 63 -20.99 1.62 8.48
C ASN A 63 -20.56 0.88 9.76
N ALA A 64 -20.92 1.43 10.93
CA ALA A 64 -20.64 0.76 12.21
C ALA A 64 -21.40 -0.57 12.36
N GLU A 65 -22.67 -0.62 11.93
CA GLU A 65 -23.51 -1.83 11.96
C GLU A 65 -23.03 -2.89 10.95
N ASP A 66 -22.64 -2.49 9.73
CA ASP A 66 -22.17 -3.40 8.67
C ASP A 66 -20.76 -3.95 8.94
N GLY A 67 -20.00 -3.31 9.84
CA GLY A 67 -18.66 -3.72 10.26
C GLY A 67 -17.58 -3.47 9.23
N ALA A 68 -16.33 -3.56 9.69
CA ALA A 68 -15.13 -3.26 8.91
C ALA A 68 -15.01 -4.15 7.65
N PRO A 69 -14.52 -3.61 6.53
CA PRO A 69 -14.16 -4.41 5.36
C PRO A 69 -13.00 -5.38 5.62
N SER A 70 -12.04 -4.97 6.44
CA SER A 70 -10.92 -5.79 6.90
C SER A 70 -10.35 -5.25 8.22
N SER A 71 -9.43 -6.01 8.83
CA SER A 71 -8.70 -5.59 10.03
C SER A 71 -7.72 -4.43 9.79
N SER A 72 -7.45 -4.07 8.55
CA SER A 72 -6.60 -2.93 8.19
C SER A 72 -7.28 -1.57 8.39
N PHE A 73 -8.58 -1.53 8.73
CA PHE A 73 -9.30 -0.29 8.98
C PHE A 73 -9.54 -0.07 10.47
N LEU A 74 -9.19 1.11 10.99
CA LEU A 74 -9.65 1.61 12.28
C LEU A 74 -11.11 2.07 12.13
N TRP A 75 -11.99 1.10 12.00
CA TRP A 75 -13.36 1.27 11.56
C TRP A 75 -14.29 1.73 12.69
N PRO A 76 -15.31 2.56 12.38
CA PRO A 76 -16.36 2.91 13.36
C PRO A 76 -16.99 1.65 13.95
N LYS A 77 -17.07 1.59 15.29
CA LYS A 77 -17.73 0.50 16.03
C LYS A 77 -19.11 0.89 16.55
N ALA A 78 -19.24 2.10 17.04
CA ALA A 78 -20.52 2.65 17.47
C ALA A 78 -20.50 4.18 17.39
N VAL A 79 -21.65 4.77 17.16
CA VAL A 79 -21.84 6.24 17.07
C VAL A 79 -22.47 6.73 18.38
N THR A 80 -22.07 7.92 18.86
CA THR A 80 -22.69 8.53 20.04
C THR A 80 -24.05 9.09 19.70
N LYS A 81 -24.95 9.17 20.70
CA LYS A 81 -26.12 10.03 20.55
C LYS A 81 -25.67 11.49 20.44
N VAL A 82 -26.45 12.30 19.71
CA VAL A 82 -26.17 13.72 19.58
C VAL A 82 -26.19 14.38 20.95
N ARG A 83 -25.15 15.13 21.30
CA ARG A 83 -25.01 15.89 22.53
C ARG A 83 -24.29 17.21 22.23
N TYR A 84 -24.70 18.29 22.88
CA TYR A 84 -24.14 19.64 22.64
C TYR A 84 -24.20 20.11 21.17
N GLY A 85 -25.18 19.61 20.40
CA GLY A 85 -25.34 19.91 18.97
C GLY A 85 -24.34 19.18 18.06
N SER A 86 -23.53 18.22 18.58
CA SER A 86 -22.61 17.42 17.82
C SER A 86 -22.66 15.94 18.23
N PHE A 87 -21.85 15.11 17.60
CA PHE A 87 -21.71 13.67 17.87
C PHE A 87 -20.29 13.21 17.58
N GLY A 88 -20.02 11.95 17.83
CA GLY A 88 -18.78 11.30 17.52
C GLY A 88 -18.97 9.79 17.32
N TYR A 89 -17.91 9.09 17.09
CA TYR A 89 -17.91 7.63 16.99
C TYR A 89 -16.69 7.04 17.67
N ILE A 90 -16.83 5.81 18.18
CA ILE A 90 -15.72 5.04 18.71
C ILE A 90 -15.13 4.12 17.64
N MET A 91 -13.83 3.92 17.70
CA MET A 91 -13.06 3.04 16.82
C MET A 91 -11.93 2.39 17.62
N PRO A 92 -11.28 1.33 17.10
CA PRO A 92 -10.12 0.74 17.76
C PRO A 92 -9.01 1.79 18.00
N LEU A 93 -8.34 1.71 19.15
CA LEU A 93 -7.11 2.46 19.38
C LEU A 93 -6.00 1.95 18.44
N LYS A 94 -5.19 2.88 17.97
CA LYS A 94 -3.97 2.54 17.23
C LYS A 94 -3.01 1.77 18.17
N PRO A 95 -2.57 0.55 17.81
CA PRO A 95 -1.61 -0.20 18.61
C PRO A 95 -0.24 0.50 18.68
N GLU A 96 0.56 0.14 19.66
CA GLU A 96 1.96 0.56 19.72
C GLU A 96 2.75 0.00 18.51
N GLY A 97 3.85 0.67 18.14
CA GLY A 97 4.70 0.28 17.01
C GLY A 97 4.21 0.74 15.64
N TYR A 98 3.03 1.36 15.56
CA TYR A 98 2.51 1.95 14.32
C TYR A 98 2.73 3.46 14.32
N TYR A 99 3.23 3.97 13.22
CA TYR A 99 3.58 5.38 13.04
C TYR A 99 2.86 5.98 11.84
N GLU A 100 2.44 7.25 11.95
CA GLU A 100 1.87 7.99 10.83
C GLU A 100 2.84 8.05 9.65
N PHE A 101 2.34 7.98 8.44
CA PHE A 101 3.17 8.07 7.24
C PHE A 101 3.96 9.39 7.15
N SER A 102 3.43 10.47 7.71
CA SER A 102 4.13 11.75 7.85
C SER A 102 5.50 11.61 8.55
N GLN A 103 5.64 10.70 9.50
CA GLN A 103 6.92 10.47 10.22
C GLN A 103 7.96 9.79 9.33
N TYR A 104 7.54 8.93 8.41
CA TYR A 104 8.43 8.34 7.38
C TYR A 104 8.90 9.41 6.39
N ARG A 105 8.00 10.29 5.95
CA ARG A 105 8.34 11.42 5.07
C ARG A 105 9.34 12.38 5.71
N LEU A 106 9.25 12.60 7.01
CA LEU A 106 10.17 13.43 7.79
C LEU A 106 11.44 12.68 8.23
N ALA A 107 11.62 11.41 7.80
CA ALA A 107 12.72 10.53 8.18
C ALA A 107 12.90 10.33 9.70
N LYS A 108 11.84 10.56 10.50
CA LYS A 108 11.79 10.26 11.94
C LYS A 108 11.65 8.78 12.22
N VAL A 109 10.97 8.06 11.31
CA VAL A 109 10.83 6.61 11.28
C VAL A 109 11.32 6.11 9.93
N ARG A 110 11.88 4.90 9.88
CA ARG A 110 12.34 4.26 8.64
C ARG A 110 11.84 2.83 8.59
N PHE A 111 11.50 2.37 7.41
CA PHE A 111 11.25 0.96 7.19
C PHE A 111 12.53 0.15 7.43
N SER A 112 12.39 -1.00 8.10
CA SER A 112 13.52 -1.90 8.38
C SER A 112 14.05 -2.60 7.12
N SER A 113 13.22 -2.69 6.08
CA SER A 113 13.57 -3.36 4.82
C SER A 113 12.74 -2.86 3.66
N PHE A 114 13.20 -3.09 2.43
CA PHE A 114 12.40 -2.82 1.24
C PHE A 114 11.16 -3.74 1.17
N ARG A 115 11.27 -4.94 1.72
CA ARG A 115 10.14 -5.87 1.86
C ARG A 115 9.01 -5.28 2.69
N ALA A 116 9.31 -4.58 3.78
CA ALA A 116 8.29 -3.90 4.58
C ALA A 116 7.54 -2.83 3.79
N ILE A 117 8.21 -2.09 2.90
CA ILE A 117 7.54 -1.12 1.99
C ILE A 117 6.60 -1.85 1.03
N LEU A 118 7.06 -2.96 0.43
CA LEU A 118 6.23 -3.75 -0.47
C LEU A 118 5.01 -4.36 0.23
N ASN A 119 5.20 -4.84 1.47
CA ASN A 119 4.09 -5.35 2.27
C ASN A 119 3.08 -4.25 2.58
N ALA A 120 3.52 -3.02 2.90
CA ALA A 120 2.62 -1.90 3.11
C ALA A 120 1.81 -1.55 1.84
N ALA A 121 2.45 -1.61 0.67
CA ALA A 121 1.78 -1.39 -0.60
C ALA A 121 0.74 -2.50 -0.91
N ILE A 122 1.08 -3.76 -0.65
CA ILE A 122 0.17 -4.91 -0.82
C ILE A 122 -1.01 -4.79 0.16
N ASP A 123 -0.75 -4.47 1.43
CA ASP A 123 -1.77 -4.33 2.48
C ASP A 123 -2.76 -3.20 2.14
N LEU A 124 -2.26 -2.06 1.64
CA LEU A 124 -3.10 -0.95 1.16
C LEU A 124 -4.02 -1.41 0.03
N CYS A 125 -3.46 -2.07 -0.98
CA CYS A 125 -4.24 -2.57 -2.12
C CYS A 125 -5.29 -3.61 -1.67
N GLU A 126 -4.93 -4.54 -0.79
CA GLU A 126 -5.86 -5.56 -0.29
C GLU A 126 -6.99 -4.94 0.55
N ALA A 127 -6.68 -3.94 1.38
CA ALA A 127 -7.68 -3.20 2.15
C ALA A 127 -8.70 -2.53 1.21
N PHE A 128 -8.23 -1.81 0.19
CA PHE A 128 -9.11 -1.14 -0.79
C PHE A 128 -9.89 -2.14 -1.66
N ARG A 129 -9.29 -3.27 -2.02
CA ARG A 129 -10.00 -4.34 -2.72
C ARG A 129 -11.21 -4.85 -1.94
N LEU A 130 -11.04 -5.04 -0.63
CA LEU A 130 -12.12 -5.50 0.25
C LEU A 130 -13.17 -4.40 0.49
N LEU A 131 -12.75 -3.14 0.59
CA LEU A 131 -13.65 -1.99 0.68
C LEU A 131 -14.53 -1.87 -0.58
N HIS A 132 -13.91 -1.87 -1.77
CA HIS A 132 -14.60 -1.77 -3.04
C HIS A 132 -15.50 -2.97 -3.33
N ALA A 133 -15.12 -4.18 -2.86
CA ALA A 133 -15.97 -5.38 -2.96
C ALA A 133 -17.27 -5.28 -2.15
N LYS A 134 -17.32 -4.41 -1.12
CA LYS A 134 -18.55 -4.05 -0.39
C LYS A 134 -19.37 -2.94 -1.08
N GLY A 135 -18.95 -2.46 -2.24
CA GLY A 135 -19.61 -1.34 -2.93
C GLY A 135 -19.37 0.02 -2.27
N LEU A 136 -18.32 0.15 -1.48
CA LEU A 136 -17.94 1.38 -0.76
C LEU A 136 -16.79 2.10 -1.46
N SER A 137 -16.66 3.42 -1.23
CA SER A 137 -15.51 4.24 -1.61
C SER A 137 -15.01 5.07 -0.42
N PHE A 138 -13.70 5.32 -0.36
CA PHE A 138 -13.05 5.94 0.81
C PHE A 138 -13.11 7.48 0.78
N GLN A 139 -12.98 8.07 -0.40
CA GLN A 139 -13.15 9.49 -0.75
C GLN A 139 -12.11 10.48 -0.22
N ASP A 140 -11.37 10.22 0.87
CA ASP A 140 -10.36 11.13 1.44
C ASP A 140 -9.07 10.39 1.83
N LEU A 141 -8.56 9.51 0.94
CA LEU A 141 -7.26 8.90 1.16
C LEU A 141 -6.15 9.95 0.97
N ASN A 142 -5.36 10.18 2.00
CA ASN A 142 -4.22 11.11 1.99
C ASN A 142 -3.11 10.64 2.92
N ASP A 143 -1.97 11.32 2.94
CA ASP A 143 -0.77 10.95 3.70
C ASP A 143 -0.90 11.02 5.23
N GLY A 144 -1.98 11.59 5.76
CA GLY A 144 -2.31 11.58 7.19
C GLY A 144 -3.32 10.49 7.59
N GLY A 145 -3.90 9.79 6.61
CA GLY A 145 -5.02 8.84 6.81
C GLY A 145 -4.59 7.41 7.15
N PHE A 146 -3.32 7.14 7.47
CA PHE A 146 -2.88 5.78 7.78
C PHE A 146 -1.59 5.72 8.62
N PHE A 147 -1.46 4.60 9.33
CA PHE A 147 -0.31 4.24 10.15
C PHE A 147 0.34 2.97 9.60
N ILE A 148 1.66 2.86 9.75
CA ILE A 148 2.42 1.69 9.26
C ILE A 148 3.33 1.18 10.37
N HIS A 149 3.44 -0.13 10.49
CA HIS A 149 4.44 -0.79 11.32
C HIS A 149 5.75 -0.92 10.51
N PRO A 150 6.88 -0.35 10.96
CA PRO A 150 8.10 -0.23 10.17
C PRO A 150 8.74 -1.57 9.77
N ASP A 151 8.59 -2.60 10.60
CA ASP A 151 9.27 -3.89 10.37
C ASP A 151 8.44 -4.83 9.49
N THR A 152 7.14 -4.83 9.66
CA THR A 152 6.24 -5.75 8.94
C THR A 152 5.66 -5.15 7.67
N GLY A 153 5.53 -3.82 7.63
CA GLY A 153 4.76 -3.11 6.60
C GLY A 153 3.25 -3.18 6.82
N HIS A 154 2.76 -3.83 7.89
CA HIS A 154 1.33 -3.86 8.16
C HIS A 154 0.78 -2.44 8.31
N LEU A 155 -0.37 -2.17 7.67
CA LEU A 155 -0.95 -0.86 7.52
C LEU A 155 -2.32 -0.77 8.21
N LEU A 156 -2.58 0.34 8.89
CA LEU A 156 -3.88 0.65 9.50
C LEU A 156 -4.40 1.97 8.93
N ILE A 157 -5.58 1.93 8.33
CA ILE A 157 -6.25 3.07 7.70
C ILE A 157 -7.18 3.70 8.73
N CYS A 158 -7.05 5.00 8.96
CA CYS A 158 -7.92 5.78 9.81
C CYS A 158 -8.82 6.74 9.00
N ASP A 159 -9.59 7.59 9.69
CA ASP A 159 -10.54 8.53 9.06
C ASP A 159 -11.60 7.83 8.16
N CYS A 160 -12.05 6.65 8.60
CA CYS A 160 -13.04 5.82 7.88
C CYS A 160 -14.48 6.41 7.90
N ASP A 161 -14.67 7.56 8.51
CA ASP A 161 -15.96 8.28 8.55
C ASP A 161 -16.34 8.93 7.21
N ASN A 162 -15.36 9.11 6.30
CA ASN A 162 -15.60 9.59 4.93
C ASN A 162 -15.96 8.46 3.94
N VAL A 163 -16.14 7.23 4.41
CA VAL A 163 -16.54 6.09 3.57
C VAL A 163 -18.03 6.13 3.27
N PHE A 164 -18.36 6.14 1.98
CA PHE A 164 -19.74 6.19 1.47
C PHE A 164 -19.95 5.11 0.39
N PRO A 165 -21.19 4.78 0.04
CA PRO A 165 -21.48 3.96 -1.13
C PRO A 165 -20.86 4.53 -2.40
N HIS A 166 -20.46 3.66 -3.32
CA HIS A 166 -19.88 4.02 -4.61
C HIS A 166 -20.80 5.01 -5.38
N GLY A 167 -20.25 6.15 -5.77
CA GLY A 167 -20.99 7.19 -6.49
C GLY A 167 -21.86 8.12 -5.61
N GLU A 168 -21.81 7.95 -4.29
CA GLU A 168 -22.41 8.88 -3.32
C GLU A 168 -21.31 9.69 -2.62
N SER A 169 -21.65 10.83 -2.01
CA SER A 169 -20.68 11.66 -1.29
C SER A 169 -21.29 12.28 -0.04
N SER A 170 -20.45 12.43 0.98
CA SER A 170 -20.76 13.20 2.19
C SER A 170 -20.89 14.72 1.94
N GLY A 171 -20.48 15.18 0.74
CA GLY A 171 -20.29 16.60 0.45
C GLY A 171 -18.94 17.13 0.93
N VAL A 172 -18.15 16.35 1.65
CA VAL A 172 -16.76 16.67 2.01
C VAL A 172 -15.87 16.13 0.91
N LEU A 173 -15.20 17.01 0.19
CA LEU A 173 -14.16 16.63 -0.76
C LEU A 173 -12.84 16.47 -0.01
N GLY A 174 -12.07 15.46 -0.39
CA GLY A 174 -10.71 15.27 0.08
C GLY A 174 -9.75 16.38 -0.40
N LYS A 175 -8.49 16.31 0.00
CA LYS A 175 -7.48 17.29 -0.41
C LYS A 175 -7.19 17.19 -1.91
N ALA A 176 -7.29 18.30 -2.65
CA ALA A 176 -7.16 18.37 -4.12
C ALA A 176 -5.94 17.63 -4.69
N ARG A 177 -4.82 17.64 -3.98
CA ARG A 177 -3.57 16.96 -4.40
C ARG A 177 -3.64 15.44 -4.37
N TYR A 178 -4.57 14.84 -3.60
CA TYR A 178 -4.72 13.39 -3.45
C TYR A 178 -5.91 12.83 -4.21
N ILE A 179 -6.97 13.62 -4.40
CA ILE A 179 -8.18 13.16 -5.09
C ILE A 179 -8.02 13.22 -6.61
N ALA A 180 -8.78 12.38 -7.30
CA ALA A 180 -8.71 12.27 -8.76
C ALA A 180 -9.10 13.59 -9.47
N PRO A 181 -8.47 13.91 -10.61
CA PRO A 181 -8.68 15.18 -11.31
C PRO A 181 -10.14 15.41 -11.72
N GLU A 182 -10.88 14.36 -12.07
CA GLU A 182 -12.31 14.45 -12.39
C GLU A 182 -13.15 14.86 -11.18
N ILE A 183 -12.70 14.53 -9.96
CA ILE A 183 -13.37 14.96 -8.72
C ILE A 183 -13.01 16.43 -8.39
N VAL A 184 -11.72 16.80 -8.53
CA VAL A 184 -11.25 18.20 -8.37
C VAL A 184 -12.03 19.13 -9.29
N LEU A 185 -12.36 18.68 -10.49
CA LEU A 185 -13.10 19.45 -11.51
C LEU A 185 -14.62 19.39 -11.34
N GLY A 186 -15.12 18.60 -10.39
CA GLY A 186 -16.57 18.40 -10.19
C GLY A 186 -17.28 17.69 -11.34
N LYS A 187 -16.54 16.93 -12.15
CA LYS A 187 -17.10 16.18 -13.30
C LYS A 187 -17.76 14.87 -12.88
N ASN A 188 -17.28 14.28 -11.80
CA ASN A 188 -17.77 13.01 -11.26
C ASN A 188 -17.94 13.11 -9.73
N MET A 189 -18.78 12.22 -9.18
CA MET A 189 -18.84 11.97 -7.75
C MET A 189 -17.74 10.99 -7.33
N PRO A 190 -17.23 11.04 -6.08
CA PRO A 190 -16.28 10.08 -5.57
C PRO A 190 -16.77 8.64 -5.71
N ASN A 191 -15.86 7.73 -6.10
CA ASN A 191 -16.17 6.34 -6.37
C ASN A 191 -14.89 5.48 -6.30
N SER A 192 -15.00 4.18 -6.51
CA SER A 192 -13.84 3.28 -6.47
C SER A 192 -12.76 3.60 -7.52
N TYR A 193 -13.11 4.21 -8.64
CA TYR A 193 -12.11 4.61 -9.64
C TYR A 193 -11.31 5.84 -9.17
N SER A 194 -11.98 6.81 -8.51
CA SER A 194 -11.27 7.94 -7.90
C SER A 194 -10.38 7.49 -6.73
N ASP A 195 -10.82 6.51 -5.94
CA ASP A 195 -10.00 5.92 -4.88
C ASP A 195 -8.75 5.23 -5.43
N ARG A 196 -8.83 4.54 -6.59
CA ARG A 196 -7.66 3.95 -7.26
C ARG A 196 -6.62 4.99 -7.64
N PHE A 197 -7.06 6.19 -8.06
CA PHE A 197 -6.12 7.29 -8.28
C PHE A 197 -5.43 7.71 -6.99
N SER A 198 -6.19 7.98 -5.93
CA SER A 198 -5.65 8.37 -4.62
C SER A 198 -4.70 7.30 -4.06
N MET A 199 -5.09 6.02 -4.20
CA MET A 199 -4.25 4.89 -3.84
C MET A 199 -2.93 4.88 -4.62
N THR A 200 -2.96 5.12 -5.94
CA THR A 200 -1.76 5.19 -6.78
C THR A 200 -0.83 6.33 -6.35
N VAL A 201 -1.40 7.49 -5.96
CA VAL A 201 -0.62 8.60 -5.38
C VAL A 201 0.11 8.15 -4.10
N ILE A 202 -0.59 7.52 -3.18
CA ILE A 202 0.01 7.01 -1.93
C ILE A 202 1.03 5.91 -2.21
N LEU A 203 0.75 4.99 -3.14
CA LEU A 203 1.71 3.95 -3.56
C LEU A 203 3.01 4.59 -4.08
N PHE A 204 2.94 5.60 -4.94
CA PHE A 204 4.13 6.32 -5.37
C PHE A 204 4.88 6.94 -4.18
N MET A 205 4.17 7.57 -3.25
CA MET A 205 4.78 8.21 -2.08
C MET A 205 5.41 7.19 -1.12
N LEU A 206 4.90 5.98 -0.99
CA LEU A 206 5.54 4.90 -0.21
C LEU A 206 6.94 4.59 -0.72
N PHE A 207 7.17 4.59 -2.03
CA PHE A 207 8.45 4.26 -2.64
C PHE A 207 9.37 5.48 -2.84
N CYS A 208 8.80 6.63 -3.20
CA CYS A 208 9.55 7.83 -3.57
C CYS A 208 9.58 8.92 -2.48
N ILE A 209 8.74 8.80 -1.44
CA ILE A 209 8.56 9.76 -0.33
C ILE A 209 7.94 11.08 -0.79
N ASP A 210 8.32 11.61 -1.94
CA ASP A 210 7.79 12.84 -2.52
C ASP A 210 6.47 12.58 -3.26
N HIS A 211 5.66 13.62 -3.45
CA HIS A 211 4.37 13.54 -4.12
C HIS A 211 4.52 13.49 -5.65
N PRO A 212 3.80 12.62 -6.40
CA PRO A 212 4.03 12.40 -7.83
C PRO A 212 3.78 13.62 -8.73
N PHE A 213 2.96 14.57 -8.27
CA PHE A 213 2.55 15.74 -9.04
C PHE A 213 3.13 17.06 -8.52
N GLU A 214 3.86 17.06 -7.41
CA GLU A 214 4.45 18.26 -6.80
C GLU A 214 5.89 18.52 -7.29
N GLY A 215 6.12 18.51 -8.58
CA GLY A 215 7.42 18.85 -9.18
C GLY A 215 7.59 20.35 -9.44
N MET A 216 8.34 20.69 -10.50
CA MET A 216 8.65 22.08 -10.89
C MET A 216 7.40 22.96 -11.04
N ASN A 217 6.29 22.38 -11.50
CA ASN A 217 5.05 23.14 -11.68
C ASN A 217 4.47 23.67 -10.37
N VAL A 218 4.64 22.93 -9.27
CA VAL A 218 4.17 23.34 -7.92
C VAL A 218 5.18 24.26 -7.24
N VAL A 219 6.46 23.96 -7.34
CA VAL A 219 7.55 24.73 -6.70
C VAL A 219 7.57 26.19 -7.13
N ARG A 220 7.04 26.54 -8.30
CA ARG A 220 6.93 27.92 -8.79
C ARG A 220 6.02 28.81 -7.94
N TYR A 221 5.06 28.21 -7.24
CA TYR A 221 4.05 28.97 -6.51
C TYR A 221 4.42 29.08 -5.03
N PRO A 222 4.69 30.28 -4.53
CA PRO A 222 5.02 30.49 -3.12
C PRO A 222 3.80 30.29 -2.20
N CYS A 223 2.58 30.35 -2.76
CA CYS A 223 1.34 30.14 -2.05
C CYS A 223 0.36 29.40 -2.97
N MET A 224 -0.31 28.38 -2.43
CA MET A 224 -1.33 27.62 -3.12
C MET A 224 -2.71 28.19 -2.79
N THR A 225 -3.38 28.73 -3.81
CA THR A 225 -4.80 29.10 -3.72
C THR A 225 -5.69 27.98 -4.28
N GLU A 226 -6.96 27.95 -3.95
CA GLU A 226 -7.91 26.97 -4.50
C GLU A 226 -7.91 26.96 -6.04
N GLU A 227 -7.80 28.12 -6.68
CA GLU A 227 -7.72 28.24 -8.12
C GLU A 227 -6.44 27.58 -8.68
N ILE A 228 -5.29 27.80 -8.03
CA ILE A 228 -4.02 27.19 -8.42
C ILE A 228 -4.08 25.67 -8.20
N GLU A 229 -4.60 25.21 -7.07
CA GLU A 229 -4.78 23.78 -6.80
C GLU A 229 -5.70 23.13 -7.85
N ARG A 230 -6.85 23.72 -8.12
CA ARG A 230 -7.78 23.25 -9.16
C ARG A 230 -7.11 23.14 -10.54
N ARG A 231 -6.32 24.14 -10.90
CA ARG A 231 -5.58 24.13 -12.16
C ARG A 231 -4.50 23.05 -12.19
N LEU A 232 -3.67 22.94 -11.15
CA LEU A 232 -2.52 22.03 -11.15
C LEU A 232 -2.93 20.57 -10.92
N PHE A 233 -3.91 20.31 -10.07
CA PHE A 233 -4.35 18.96 -9.72
C PHE A 233 -5.62 18.50 -10.45
N GLY A 234 -6.29 19.40 -11.19
CA GLY A 234 -7.46 19.11 -12.01
C GLY A 234 -7.20 19.26 -13.51
N GLU A 235 -6.94 20.50 -13.96
CA GLU A 235 -6.92 20.83 -15.40
C GLU A 235 -5.59 20.48 -16.09
N GLN A 236 -4.46 20.63 -15.39
CA GLN A 236 -3.11 20.51 -15.92
C GLN A 236 -2.25 19.52 -15.13
N LEU A 237 -2.89 18.46 -14.62
CA LEU A 237 -2.19 17.44 -13.88
C LEU A 237 -1.06 16.84 -14.72
N CYS A 238 0.16 16.80 -14.17
CA CYS A 238 1.34 16.33 -14.88
C CYS A 238 2.23 15.53 -13.92
N PHE A 239 2.47 14.28 -14.27
CA PHE A 239 3.35 13.40 -13.49
C PHE A 239 4.82 13.83 -13.62
N MET A 240 5.56 13.84 -12.51
CA MET A 240 6.97 14.32 -12.50
C MET A 240 7.93 13.46 -13.33
N TYR A 241 7.55 12.23 -13.69
CA TYR A 241 8.33 11.33 -14.54
C TYR A 241 7.61 10.95 -15.84
N ASP A 242 6.66 11.78 -16.28
CA ASP A 242 6.00 11.61 -17.58
C ASP A 242 7.04 11.75 -18.71
N ASP A 243 7.09 10.79 -19.62
CA ASP A 243 8.06 10.82 -20.73
C ASP A 243 7.64 11.81 -21.84
N ALA A 244 6.34 12.06 -22.00
CA ALA A 244 5.79 12.96 -23.01
C ALA A 244 5.72 14.43 -22.54
N ASP A 245 5.44 14.64 -21.23
CA ASP A 245 5.32 15.98 -20.63
C ASP A 245 6.38 16.21 -19.54
N THR A 246 7.41 16.97 -19.89
CA THR A 246 8.55 17.21 -19.01
C THR A 246 8.42 18.46 -18.14
N ARG A 247 7.28 19.17 -18.17
CA ARG A 247 7.09 20.46 -17.48
C ARG A 247 7.16 20.35 -15.96
N ASN A 248 6.86 19.16 -15.40
CA ASN A 248 6.80 18.95 -13.95
C ASN A 248 7.94 18.08 -13.40
N ARG A 249 9.11 18.13 -13.98
CA ARG A 249 10.28 17.35 -13.50
C ARG A 249 10.61 17.63 -12.03
N PRO A 250 11.13 16.62 -11.31
CA PRO A 250 11.59 16.82 -9.94
C PRO A 250 12.75 17.82 -9.88
N VAL A 251 12.76 18.67 -8.84
CA VAL A 251 13.74 19.73 -8.66
C VAL A 251 14.87 19.25 -7.75
N ARG A 252 16.11 19.35 -8.21
CA ARG A 252 17.28 19.01 -7.39
C ARG A 252 17.34 19.88 -6.13
N GLY A 253 17.66 19.26 -5.00
CA GLY A 253 17.69 19.93 -3.69
C GLY A 253 16.34 19.98 -2.98
N ILE A 254 15.21 19.86 -3.71
CA ILE A 254 13.87 19.79 -3.14
C ILE A 254 13.41 18.32 -3.13
N HIS A 255 13.37 17.66 -4.29
CA HIS A 255 12.86 16.30 -4.46
C HIS A 255 13.99 15.25 -4.49
N SER A 256 14.92 15.36 -3.53
CA SER A 256 16.10 14.48 -3.48
C SER A 256 15.73 13.01 -3.25
N ASN A 257 14.65 12.75 -2.51
CA ASN A 257 14.15 11.40 -2.26
C ASN A 257 13.61 10.78 -3.55
N ALA A 258 12.67 11.46 -4.24
CA ALA A 258 12.11 10.96 -5.50
C ALA A 258 13.21 10.72 -6.55
N ILE A 259 14.13 11.69 -6.75
CA ILE A 259 15.23 11.54 -7.71
C ILE A 259 16.08 10.30 -7.40
N THR A 260 16.37 10.07 -6.12
CA THR A 260 17.19 8.94 -5.71
C THR A 260 16.44 7.62 -5.85
N MET A 261 15.26 7.54 -5.27
CA MET A 261 14.49 6.31 -5.19
C MET A 261 14.01 5.87 -6.57
N TRP A 262 13.53 6.78 -7.41
CA TRP A 262 13.11 6.49 -8.77
C TRP A 262 14.18 5.74 -9.58
N ASN A 263 15.43 6.14 -9.44
CA ASN A 263 16.55 5.47 -10.12
C ASN A 263 16.85 4.06 -9.60
N LEU A 264 16.42 3.76 -8.38
CA LEU A 264 16.61 2.45 -7.74
C LEU A 264 15.44 1.50 -7.99
N LEU A 265 14.23 2.03 -8.31
CA LEU A 265 13.05 1.20 -8.52
C LEU A 265 13.20 0.26 -9.72
N PRO A 266 12.61 -0.95 -9.67
CA PRO A 266 12.49 -1.84 -10.82
C PRO A 266 11.72 -1.17 -11.97
N ASP A 267 12.09 -1.52 -13.21
CA ASP A 267 11.47 -0.91 -14.39
C ASP A 267 9.97 -1.21 -14.43
N VAL A 268 9.54 -2.43 -14.07
CA VAL A 268 8.11 -2.78 -14.01
C VAL A 268 7.30 -1.83 -13.12
N LEU A 269 7.87 -1.37 -11.99
CA LEU A 269 7.18 -0.44 -11.09
C LEU A 269 7.16 0.97 -11.66
N LYS A 270 8.28 1.41 -12.26
CA LYS A 270 8.36 2.71 -12.95
C LYS A 270 7.36 2.81 -14.11
N ASP A 271 7.29 1.74 -14.91
CA ASP A 271 6.39 1.68 -16.06
C ASP A 271 4.92 1.64 -15.62
N SER A 272 4.60 0.93 -14.53
CA SER A 272 3.26 0.94 -13.94
C SER A 272 2.85 2.35 -13.50
N PHE A 273 3.71 3.10 -12.80
CA PHE A 273 3.40 4.48 -12.42
C PHE A 273 3.27 5.42 -13.63
N LYS A 274 4.15 5.30 -14.61
CA LYS A 274 4.06 6.09 -15.85
C LYS A 274 2.75 5.82 -16.59
N GLN A 275 2.35 4.56 -16.68
CA GLN A 275 1.11 4.15 -17.33
C GLN A 275 -0.11 4.68 -16.59
N GLU A 276 -0.16 4.54 -15.25
CA GLU A 276 -1.33 4.95 -14.46
C GLU A 276 -1.50 6.47 -14.39
N PHE A 277 -0.40 7.22 -14.43
CA PHE A 277 -0.44 8.68 -14.45
C PHE A 277 -0.41 9.28 -15.87
N ALA A 278 -0.42 8.45 -16.92
CA ALA A 278 -0.53 8.92 -18.29
C ALA A 278 -1.91 9.53 -18.58
N LYS A 279 -1.94 10.51 -19.48
CA LYS A 279 -3.18 11.22 -19.85
C LYS A 279 -4.32 10.28 -20.23
N ALA A 280 -4.04 9.18 -20.93
CA ALA A 280 -5.05 8.21 -21.35
C ALA A 280 -5.80 7.58 -20.13
N LYS A 281 -5.11 7.33 -19.01
CA LYS A 281 -5.70 6.80 -17.78
C LYS A 281 -6.40 7.89 -16.97
N LEU A 282 -5.89 9.12 -17.04
CA LEU A 282 -6.54 10.27 -16.37
C LEU A 282 -7.87 10.61 -17.06
N ASP A 283 -7.95 10.48 -18.38
CA ASP A 283 -9.16 10.75 -19.17
C ASP A 283 -10.18 9.58 -19.14
N ALA A 284 -9.78 8.37 -18.74
CA ALA A 284 -10.60 7.15 -18.67
C ALA A 284 -10.47 6.45 -17.30
N PRO A 285 -11.09 6.99 -16.22
CA PRO A 285 -10.94 6.51 -14.84
C PRO A 285 -11.21 5.02 -14.64
N GLU A 286 -12.16 4.44 -15.38
CA GLU A 286 -12.53 3.03 -15.34
C GLU A 286 -11.42 2.07 -15.80
N THR A 287 -10.43 2.60 -16.52
CA THR A 287 -9.28 1.82 -17.03
C THR A 287 -8.10 1.76 -16.06
N ARG A 288 -8.14 2.48 -14.93
CA ARG A 288 -7.09 2.47 -13.90
C ARG A 288 -6.84 1.07 -13.39
N MET A 289 -5.59 0.77 -13.06
CA MET A 289 -5.21 -0.53 -12.49
C MET A 289 -6.07 -0.86 -11.27
N THR A 290 -6.57 -2.08 -11.26
CA THR A 290 -7.27 -2.63 -10.10
C THR A 290 -6.30 -2.91 -8.96
N GLU A 291 -6.83 -3.04 -7.77
CA GLU A 291 -6.08 -3.41 -6.57
C GLU A 291 -5.32 -4.73 -6.78
N MET A 292 -5.97 -5.70 -7.46
CA MET A 292 -5.35 -7.00 -7.77
C MET A 292 -4.15 -6.87 -8.71
N GLN A 293 -4.24 -6.02 -9.74
CA GLN A 293 -3.12 -5.78 -10.65
C GLN A 293 -1.92 -5.17 -9.91
N TRP A 294 -2.16 -4.24 -8.99
CA TRP A 294 -1.10 -3.70 -8.13
C TRP A 294 -0.53 -4.76 -7.19
N ILE A 295 -1.36 -5.60 -6.56
CA ILE A 295 -0.91 -6.71 -5.72
C ILE A 295 0.00 -7.65 -6.52
N ASP A 296 -0.34 -7.96 -7.76
CA ASP A 296 0.47 -8.83 -8.63
C ASP A 296 1.84 -8.18 -8.94
N VAL A 297 1.88 -6.88 -9.25
CA VAL A 297 3.13 -6.13 -9.45
C VAL A 297 4.00 -6.17 -8.20
N PHE A 298 3.45 -5.81 -7.03
CA PHE A 298 4.23 -5.76 -5.79
C PHE A 298 4.66 -7.14 -5.31
N THR A 299 3.83 -8.16 -5.47
CA THR A 299 4.18 -9.54 -5.15
C THR A 299 5.32 -10.03 -6.05
N GLY A 300 5.26 -9.73 -7.35
CA GLY A 300 6.33 -10.07 -8.29
C GLY A 300 7.68 -9.42 -7.92
N ILE A 301 7.64 -8.14 -7.53
CA ILE A 301 8.84 -7.42 -7.07
C ILE A 301 9.34 -8.02 -5.74
N ARG A 302 8.45 -8.32 -4.80
CA ARG A 302 8.79 -8.91 -3.51
C ARG A 302 9.43 -10.29 -3.66
N ASP A 303 8.92 -11.10 -4.57
CA ASP A 303 9.48 -12.43 -4.88
C ASP A 303 10.89 -12.33 -5.52
N SER A 304 11.17 -11.21 -6.21
CA SER A 304 12.48 -10.94 -6.81
C SER A 304 13.52 -10.34 -5.85
N LEU A 305 13.11 -9.96 -4.64
CA LEU A 305 14.01 -9.43 -3.62
C LEU A 305 15.00 -10.50 -3.14
N VAL A 306 16.26 -10.14 -3.11
CA VAL A 306 17.34 -11.00 -2.65
C VAL A 306 18.24 -10.25 -1.69
N LYS A 307 18.92 -10.98 -0.80
CA LYS A 307 19.96 -10.41 0.04
C LYS A 307 21.25 -10.25 -0.76
N CYS A 308 21.80 -9.05 -0.74
CA CYS A 308 23.10 -8.78 -1.33
C CYS A 308 24.17 -9.66 -0.67
N PRO A 309 24.98 -10.42 -1.43
CA PRO A 309 25.99 -11.31 -0.85
C PRO A 309 27.13 -10.56 -0.14
N LEU A 310 27.29 -9.24 -0.39
CA LEU A 310 28.35 -8.44 0.21
C LEU A 310 27.93 -7.73 1.48
N CYS A 311 26.75 -7.08 1.52
CA CYS A 311 26.31 -6.29 2.67
C CYS A 311 25.10 -6.87 3.40
N GLY A 312 24.42 -7.88 2.83
CA GLY A 312 23.25 -8.51 3.41
C GLY A 312 21.93 -7.74 3.23
N ASP A 313 21.98 -6.51 2.69
CA ASP A 313 20.77 -5.71 2.45
C ASP A 313 19.93 -6.31 1.32
N GLU A 314 18.61 -6.12 1.40
CA GLU A 314 17.71 -6.52 0.31
C GLU A 314 17.95 -5.67 -0.94
N SER A 315 17.94 -6.31 -2.09
CA SER A 315 18.21 -5.68 -3.38
C SER A 315 17.36 -6.31 -4.47
N PHE A 316 17.19 -5.57 -5.57
CA PHE A 316 16.51 -6.08 -6.75
C PHE A 316 17.50 -6.71 -7.71
N PHE A 317 17.11 -7.85 -8.28
CA PHE A 317 17.85 -8.44 -9.40
C PHE A 317 17.39 -7.84 -10.73
N ARG A 318 18.37 -7.45 -11.54
CA ARG A 318 18.19 -7.22 -12.97
C ARG A 318 18.92 -8.35 -13.71
N ARG A 319 18.44 -8.75 -14.90
CA ARG A 319 19.14 -9.75 -15.74
C ARG A 319 20.59 -9.33 -16.07
N THR A 320 20.87 -8.04 -16.05
CA THR A 320 22.20 -7.46 -16.29
C THR A 320 23.09 -7.35 -15.04
N GLY A 321 22.70 -7.97 -13.95
CA GLY A 321 23.42 -7.95 -12.67
C GLY A 321 22.64 -7.30 -11.54
N VAL A 322 22.97 -7.66 -10.29
CA VAL A 322 22.43 -7.00 -9.09
C VAL A 322 23.12 -5.67 -8.92
N VAL A 323 22.34 -4.59 -8.89
CA VAL A 323 22.81 -3.34 -8.31
C VAL A 323 22.28 -3.31 -6.88
N CYS A 324 23.17 -3.43 -5.89
CA CYS A 324 22.80 -3.32 -4.50
C CYS A 324 22.17 -1.94 -4.23
N ILE A 325 21.00 -1.91 -3.57
CA ILE A 325 20.29 -0.67 -3.20
C ILE A 325 21.13 0.16 -2.23
N ASN A 326 21.96 -0.51 -1.41
CA ASN A 326 22.88 0.17 -0.51
C ASN A 326 23.95 0.91 -1.30
N ARG A 327 23.91 2.24 -1.25
CA ARG A 327 24.83 3.12 -1.99
C ARG A 327 26.30 2.95 -1.63
N ASN A 328 26.58 2.46 -0.42
CA ASN A 328 27.92 2.17 0.07
C ASN A 328 28.42 0.79 -0.35
N CYS A 329 27.54 -0.04 -0.91
CA CYS A 329 27.85 -1.36 -1.43
C CYS A 329 27.81 -1.33 -2.96
N ARG A 330 28.87 -1.81 -3.61
CA ARG A 330 28.94 -1.96 -5.07
C ARG A 330 28.76 -3.41 -5.51
N GLY A 331 28.03 -4.18 -4.69
CA GLY A 331 27.80 -5.59 -4.97
C GLY A 331 27.05 -5.79 -6.29
N THR A 332 27.66 -6.51 -7.19
CA THR A 332 27.02 -7.07 -8.38
C THR A 332 26.98 -8.58 -8.22
N SER A 333 25.84 -9.20 -8.47
CA SER A 333 25.72 -10.65 -8.53
C SER A 333 24.92 -10.98 -9.80
N THR A 334 25.43 -11.91 -10.59
CA THR A 334 24.72 -12.44 -11.74
C THR A 334 24.10 -13.77 -11.36
N ALA A 335 22.78 -13.89 -11.49
CA ALA A 335 22.13 -15.18 -11.46
C ALA A 335 22.27 -15.82 -12.85
N GLU A 336 22.75 -17.04 -12.90
CA GLU A 336 22.88 -17.78 -14.17
C GLU A 336 21.53 -18.40 -14.59
N MET A 337 20.62 -18.59 -13.63
CA MET A 337 19.33 -19.25 -13.83
C MET A 337 18.23 -18.49 -13.10
N TRP A 338 17.02 -18.54 -13.67
CA TRP A 338 15.83 -17.86 -13.16
C TRP A 338 14.63 -18.79 -13.10
N MET A 339 13.72 -18.55 -12.17
CA MET A 339 12.35 -19.11 -12.17
C MET A 339 11.38 -18.01 -12.56
N GLU A 340 10.68 -18.16 -13.68
CA GLU A 340 9.88 -17.09 -14.27
C GLU A 340 8.43 -17.50 -14.52
N THR A 341 7.53 -16.55 -14.35
CA THR A 341 6.17 -16.51 -14.88
C THR A 341 6.04 -15.28 -15.78
N GLU A 342 4.86 -15.02 -16.32
CA GLU A 342 4.59 -13.79 -17.09
C GLU A 342 4.83 -12.51 -16.25
N SER A 343 4.58 -12.56 -14.94
CA SER A 343 4.65 -11.40 -14.04
C SER A 343 5.78 -11.46 -13.00
N ARG A 344 6.56 -12.57 -12.94
CA ARG A 344 7.55 -12.79 -11.88
C ARG A 344 8.85 -13.34 -12.45
N SER A 345 9.97 -12.86 -11.93
CA SER A 345 11.31 -13.31 -12.28
C SER A 345 12.15 -13.46 -11.00
N ILE A 346 12.40 -14.70 -10.61
CA ILE A 346 13.10 -15.04 -9.36
C ILE A 346 14.47 -15.58 -9.69
N PRO A 347 15.56 -14.91 -9.27
CA PRO A 347 16.91 -15.36 -9.56
C PRO A 347 17.29 -16.57 -8.71
N LEU A 348 17.97 -17.54 -9.33
CA LEU A 348 18.47 -18.73 -8.68
C LEU A 348 19.99 -18.65 -8.50
N PHE A 349 20.44 -18.51 -7.27
CA PHE A 349 21.86 -18.55 -6.88
C PHE A 349 22.00 -19.16 -5.50
N ASN A 350 23.18 -19.62 -5.18
CA ASN A 350 23.44 -20.31 -3.92
C ASN A 350 23.03 -19.48 -2.70
N ASN A 351 22.36 -20.11 -1.74
CA ASN A 351 21.83 -19.54 -0.49
C ASN A 351 20.65 -18.56 -0.69
N ASN A 352 20.10 -18.40 -1.91
CA ASN A 352 18.89 -17.58 -2.07
C ASN A 352 17.69 -18.28 -1.41
N ILE A 353 16.92 -17.48 -0.67
CA ILE A 353 15.64 -17.89 -0.04
C ILE A 353 14.51 -17.51 -0.99
N LEU A 354 13.71 -18.50 -1.36
CA LEU A 354 12.58 -18.32 -2.26
C LEU A 354 11.32 -18.05 -1.45
N ARG A 355 10.58 -17.01 -1.86
CA ARG A 355 9.27 -16.66 -1.31
C ARG A 355 8.33 -16.50 -2.51
N MET A 356 7.57 -17.54 -2.77
CA MET A 356 6.71 -17.64 -3.95
C MET A 356 5.26 -17.68 -3.52
N GLY A 357 4.41 -16.87 -4.15
CA GLY A 357 2.99 -16.84 -3.84
C GLY A 357 2.53 -15.55 -3.13
N LYS A 358 1.26 -15.52 -2.72
CA LYS A 358 0.65 -14.32 -2.12
C LYS A 358 1.14 -14.04 -0.71
N SER A 359 1.48 -15.08 0.07
CA SER A 359 2.05 -14.91 1.41
C SER A 359 3.55 -14.61 1.33
N ASP A 360 4.08 -13.90 2.32
CA ASP A 360 5.52 -13.65 2.47
C ASP A 360 6.27 -14.82 3.14
N ALA A 361 5.68 -16.00 3.17
CA ALA A 361 6.28 -17.19 3.75
C ALA A 361 7.44 -17.72 2.91
N VAL A 362 8.44 -18.30 3.58
CA VAL A 362 9.53 -18.99 2.90
C VAL A 362 8.98 -20.28 2.27
N THR A 363 9.06 -20.37 0.95
CA THR A 363 8.57 -21.52 0.19
C THR A 363 9.69 -22.44 -0.27
N GLY A 364 10.90 -21.93 -0.42
CA GLY A 364 12.03 -22.74 -0.85
C GLY A 364 13.37 -22.07 -0.57
N ARG A 365 14.44 -22.79 -0.90
CA ARG A 365 15.80 -22.23 -0.93
C ARG A 365 16.62 -22.85 -2.06
N VAL A 366 17.61 -22.12 -2.50
CA VAL A 366 18.57 -22.56 -3.48
C VAL A 366 19.87 -22.96 -2.77
N ALA A 367 20.46 -24.09 -3.14
CA ALA A 367 21.74 -24.57 -2.59
C ALA A 367 22.59 -25.15 -3.69
N LEU A 368 23.93 -25.20 -3.50
CA LEU A 368 24.83 -25.98 -4.35
C LEU A 368 24.80 -27.44 -3.96
N LYS A 369 24.84 -28.33 -4.96
CA LYS A 369 24.95 -29.76 -4.73
C LYS A 369 26.31 -30.06 -4.11
N PRO A 370 26.38 -30.74 -2.93
CA PRO A 370 27.65 -31.17 -2.35
C PRO A 370 28.47 -32.05 -3.32
N GLY A 371 29.74 -31.71 -3.56
CA GLY A 371 30.59 -32.44 -4.47
C GLY A 371 30.21 -32.38 -5.95
N GLY A 372 29.24 -31.56 -6.33
CA GLY A 372 28.81 -31.38 -7.72
C GLY A 372 29.39 -30.11 -8.34
N ASN A 373 29.79 -30.16 -9.61
CA ASN A 373 30.36 -29.05 -10.36
C ASN A 373 29.31 -27.93 -10.55
N ASN A 374 29.19 -27.04 -9.56
CA ASN A 374 28.28 -25.86 -9.56
C ASN A 374 26.78 -26.14 -9.89
N ILE A 375 26.29 -27.36 -9.60
CA ILE A 375 24.89 -27.69 -9.83
C ILE A 375 24.02 -27.03 -8.73
N LEU A 376 23.13 -26.15 -9.14
CA LEU A 376 22.12 -25.59 -8.25
C LEU A 376 21.01 -26.61 -8.00
N LEU A 377 20.61 -26.70 -6.74
CA LEU A 377 19.45 -27.44 -6.27
C LEU A 377 18.41 -26.47 -5.71
N VAL A 378 17.14 -26.71 -5.96
CA VAL A 378 16.04 -26.02 -5.29
C VAL A 378 15.39 -26.99 -4.32
N GLN A 379 15.25 -26.57 -3.07
CA GLN A 379 14.58 -27.30 -2.00
C GLN A 379 13.14 -26.79 -1.83
N ASN A 380 12.19 -27.71 -1.77
CA ASN A 380 10.82 -27.44 -1.36
C ASN A 380 10.75 -27.28 0.17
N LEU A 381 10.40 -26.10 0.68
CA LEU A 381 10.20 -25.82 2.10
C LEU A 381 8.72 -25.65 2.47
N THR A 382 7.81 -25.90 1.53
CA THR A 382 6.36 -25.90 1.79
C THR A 382 5.93 -27.21 2.44
N THR A 383 4.68 -27.26 2.85
CA THR A 383 4.04 -28.48 3.40
C THR A 383 3.40 -29.36 2.32
N HIS A 384 3.44 -28.93 1.05
CA HIS A 384 2.81 -29.60 -0.09
C HIS A 384 3.84 -30.04 -1.11
N ASP A 385 3.51 -31.06 -1.89
CA ASP A 385 4.33 -31.53 -2.99
C ASP A 385 4.42 -30.49 -4.10
N TRP A 386 5.60 -30.35 -4.70
CA TRP A 386 5.79 -29.62 -5.94
C TRP A 386 5.89 -30.59 -7.10
N ARG A 387 5.38 -30.20 -8.25
CA ARG A 387 5.51 -30.97 -9.47
C ARG A 387 6.54 -30.33 -10.38
N VAL A 388 7.60 -31.05 -10.70
CA VAL A 388 8.67 -30.58 -11.59
C VAL A 388 8.59 -31.36 -12.91
N ILE A 389 8.46 -30.62 -14.02
CA ILE A 389 8.40 -31.18 -15.37
C ILE A 389 9.74 -30.89 -16.06
N THR A 390 10.42 -31.94 -16.49
CA THR A 390 11.70 -31.83 -17.19
C THR A 390 11.49 -31.38 -18.64
N PRO A 391 12.53 -30.89 -19.35
CA PRO A 391 12.43 -30.56 -20.79
C PRO A 391 12.03 -31.74 -21.67
N SER A 392 12.26 -32.99 -21.20
CA SER A 392 11.80 -34.21 -21.86
C SER A 392 10.36 -34.62 -21.49
N ASN A 393 9.57 -33.71 -20.90
CA ASN A 393 8.19 -33.94 -20.47
C ASN A 393 8.01 -35.03 -19.38
N LYS A 394 9.06 -35.40 -18.67
CA LYS A 394 8.98 -36.32 -17.54
C LYS A 394 8.60 -35.54 -16.28
N SER A 395 7.53 -35.94 -15.60
CA SER A 395 7.09 -35.36 -14.35
C SER A 395 7.75 -36.05 -13.15
N VAL A 396 8.21 -35.23 -12.19
CA VAL A 396 8.78 -35.67 -10.91
C VAL A 396 8.09 -34.92 -9.78
N THR A 397 7.66 -35.65 -8.76
CA THR A 397 7.12 -35.05 -7.52
C THR A 397 8.26 -34.77 -6.56
N VAL A 398 8.29 -33.55 -6.02
CA VAL A 398 9.25 -33.10 -5.01
C VAL A 398 8.51 -32.88 -3.69
N ALA A 399 8.61 -33.86 -2.82
CA ALA A 399 7.97 -33.82 -1.50
C ALA A 399 8.50 -32.66 -0.63
N PRO A 400 7.81 -32.29 0.45
CA PRO A 400 8.32 -31.36 1.46
C PRO A 400 9.75 -31.73 1.91
N ARG A 401 10.64 -30.75 1.97
CA ARG A 401 12.09 -30.89 2.21
C ARG A 401 12.89 -31.59 1.11
N GLY A 402 12.24 -32.07 0.04
CA GLY A 402 12.90 -32.66 -1.12
C GLY A 402 13.65 -31.62 -1.96
N PHE A 403 14.54 -32.10 -2.82
CA PHE A 403 15.37 -31.28 -3.70
C PHE A 403 15.22 -31.72 -5.15
N PHE A 404 15.38 -30.77 -6.07
CA PHE A 404 15.57 -31.09 -7.49
C PHE A 404 16.72 -30.25 -8.08
N PRO A 405 17.46 -30.78 -9.04
CA PRO A 405 18.52 -30.04 -9.73
C PRO A 405 17.90 -29.07 -10.73
N VAL A 406 18.42 -27.85 -10.77
CA VAL A 406 17.97 -26.80 -11.68
C VAL A 406 18.53 -27.06 -13.08
N LYS A 407 17.66 -27.05 -14.09
CA LYS A 407 18.01 -27.11 -15.52
C LYS A 407 17.11 -26.21 -16.33
N GLU A 408 17.67 -25.57 -17.32
CA GLU A 408 16.92 -24.74 -18.27
C GLU A 408 15.77 -25.52 -18.94
N GLY A 409 14.63 -24.88 -19.13
CA GLY A 409 13.43 -25.46 -19.72
C GLY A 409 12.58 -26.32 -18.77
N MET A 410 13.00 -26.51 -17.51
CA MET A 410 12.14 -27.16 -16.52
C MET A 410 10.96 -26.25 -16.17
N LYS A 411 9.80 -26.88 -15.87
CA LYS A 411 8.65 -26.18 -15.28
C LYS A 411 8.45 -26.68 -13.87
N VAL A 412 8.15 -25.76 -12.95
CA VAL A 412 7.89 -26.04 -11.54
C VAL A 412 6.48 -25.58 -11.22
N GLU A 413 5.62 -26.52 -10.92
CA GLU A 413 4.22 -26.27 -10.52
C GLU A 413 4.14 -26.30 -9.00
N ILE A 414 3.66 -25.20 -8.44
CA ILE A 414 3.44 -25.03 -7.00
C ILE A 414 1.96 -24.78 -6.80
N THR A 415 1.30 -25.69 -6.10
CA THR A 415 -0.13 -25.59 -5.79
C THR A 415 -0.27 -25.17 -4.34
N ASP A 416 -0.97 -24.07 -4.10
CA ASP A 416 -1.54 -23.77 -2.80
C ASP A 416 -3.04 -24.12 -2.83
N ASN A 417 -3.73 -24.02 -1.67
CA ASN A 417 -5.12 -24.49 -1.49
C ASN A 417 -6.15 -23.98 -2.51
N LYS A 418 -5.80 -23.06 -3.41
CA LYS A 418 -6.75 -22.40 -4.33
C LYS A 418 -6.22 -22.19 -5.76
N SER A 419 -4.92 -22.26 -5.98
CA SER A 419 -4.33 -21.95 -7.28
C SER A 419 -3.02 -22.71 -7.52
N THR A 420 -2.73 -23.02 -8.78
CA THR A 420 -1.45 -23.56 -9.22
C THR A 420 -0.69 -22.48 -9.99
N ILE A 421 0.53 -22.19 -9.57
CA ILE A 421 1.44 -21.30 -10.27
C ILE A 421 2.51 -22.17 -10.96
N THR A 422 2.73 -21.93 -12.25
CA THR A 422 3.76 -22.63 -13.02
C THR A 422 4.89 -21.67 -13.32
N TYR A 423 6.07 -21.98 -12.82
CA TYR A 423 7.31 -21.27 -13.13
C TYR A 423 8.10 -22.04 -14.20
N THR A 424 8.70 -21.31 -15.14
CA THR A 424 9.65 -21.89 -16.12
C THR A 424 11.07 -21.51 -15.71
N ILE A 425 12.01 -22.46 -15.78
CA ILE A 425 13.41 -22.20 -15.51
C ILE A 425 14.10 -21.77 -16.80
N THR A 426 14.70 -20.59 -16.77
CA THR A 426 15.39 -19.93 -17.90
C THR A 426 16.83 -19.56 -17.50
N LYS A 427 17.66 -19.27 -18.49
CA LYS A 427 18.98 -18.64 -18.35
C LYS A 427 18.91 -17.13 -18.45
#